data_dff64e541926865be052ca7298c771ff
#
_entry.id   dff64e541926865be052ca7298c771ff
#
_cell.length_a   1.000
_cell.length_b   1.000
_cell.length_c   1.000
_cell.angle_alpha   90.00
_cell.angle_beta   90.00
_cell.angle_gamma   90.00
#
_symmetry.space_group_name_H-M   'P 1'
#
loop_
_entity.id
_entity.type
_entity.pdbx_description
1 polymer ?
#
loop_
_entity_poly.entity_id
_entity_poly.type
_entity_poly.pdbx_seq_one_letter_code
_entity_poly.pdbx_strand_id
1 'polypeptide(L)'
;ASGSPAFADLVAQRDAFTIERLRAGGAICLGLTNMPPMANGGMQRGVYGRAESPYNADWLTSAFGSGSSNGSGTATAASFGAFGLGEETWSSGRAPASHNALVAYCPSRGVISVRGNWPLVPTQDVVVPHARSVADLLEILDVVVADDHTTRGDFWRAQPWVPLPAASEVRPDSYVALEPADLRGVRFGVPKMYINADPDAGT
;
A
#
# COMPACT_ATOMS: atom_id res chain seq x y z
N ALA A 1 0.21 -5.52 -17.27
CA ALA A 1 0.56 -5.03 -15.95
C ALA A 1 -0.06 -3.66 -15.68
N SER A 2 -0.09 -3.24 -14.41
CA SER A 2 -0.53 -1.90 -13.96
C SER A 2 -1.92 -1.48 -14.48
N GLY A 3 -2.86 -2.43 -14.57
CA GLY A 3 -4.24 -2.19 -15.02
C GLY A 3 -4.37 -1.68 -16.46
N SER A 4 -3.26 -1.53 -17.18
CA SER A 4 -3.26 -0.98 -18.55
C SER A 4 -3.51 -2.06 -19.60
N PRO A 5 -4.47 -1.86 -20.54
CA PRO A 5 -4.67 -2.77 -21.66
C PRO A 5 -3.41 -2.95 -22.53
N ALA A 6 -2.57 -1.92 -22.64
CA ALA A 6 -1.31 -2.00 -23.39
C ALA A 6 -0.31 -3.01 -22.80
N PHE A 7 -0.48 -3.38 -21.54
CA PHE A 7 0.41 -4.30 -20.82
C PHE A 7 -0.34 -5.55 -20.34
N ALA A 8 -1.46 -5.90 -20.96
CA ALA A 8 -2.27 -7.06 -20.55
C ALA A 8 -1.46 -8.36 -20.54
N ASP A 9 -0.62 -8.54 -21.55
CA ASP A 9 0.20 -9.75 -21.75
C ASP A 9 1.61 -9.64 -21.12
N LEU A 10 1.89 -8.55 -20.41
CA LEU A 10 3.19 -8.38 -19.77
C LEU A 10 3.31 -9.29 -18.54
N VAL A 11 4.26 -10.20 -18.58
CA VAL A 11 4.59 -11.12 -17.48
C VAL A 11 5.87 -10.65 -16.81
N ALA A 12 5.83 -10.54 -15.48
CA ALA A 12 7.01 -10.19 -14.69
C ALA A 12 8.09 -11.27 -14.82
N GLN A 13 9.35 -10.85 -14.96
CA GLN A 13 10.51 -11.74 -15.06
C GLN A 13 11.07 -12.13 -13.69
N ARG A 14 10.71 -11.39 -12.65
CA ARG A 14 11.16 -11.56 -11.27
C ARG A 14 10.07 -11.09 -10.31
N ASP A 15 10.10 -11.62 -9.11
CA ASP A 15 9.29 -11.08 -8.01
C ASP A 15 9.77 -9.66 -7.63
N ALA A 16 8.85 -8.81 -7.22
CA ALA A 16 9.18 -7.58 -6.52
C ALA A 16 9.81 -7.90 -5.15
N PHE A 17 10.59 -6.98 -4.59
CA PHE A 17 11.23 -7.19 -3.30
C PHE A 17 10.25 -7.65 -2.21
N THR A 18 9.10 -6.99 -2.10
CA THR A 18 8.07 -7.35 -1.12
C THR A 18 7.55 -8.77 -1.32
N ILE A 19 7.40 -9.21 -2.56
CA ILE A 19 6.95 -10.58 -2.87
C ILE A 19 8.05 -11.61 -2.54
N GLU A 20 9.32 -11.28 -2.84
CA GLU A 20 10.46 -12.12 -2.44
C GLU A 20 10.48 -12.33 -0.92
N ARG A 21 10.30 -11.23 -0.15
CA ARG A 21 10.29 -11.27 1.31
C ARG A 21 9.11 -12.07 1.86
N LEU A 22 7.92 -11.84 1.35
CA LEU A 22 6.70 -12.53 1.80
C LEU A 22 6.78 -14.04 1.50
N ARG A 23 7.27 -14.42 0.32
CA ARG A 23 7.49 -15.85 -0.01
C ARG A 23 8.54 -16.48 0.91
N ALA A 24 9.62 -15.79 1.20
CA ALA A 24 10.64 -16.25 2.14
C ALA A 24 10.09 -16.40 3.57
N GLY A 25 9.13 -15.55 3.95
CA GLY A 25 8.38 -15.65 5.20
C GLY A 25 7.27 -16.72 5.22
N GLY A 26 7.12 -17.48 4.13
CA GLY A 26 6.12 -18.57 4.03
C GLY A 26 4.75 -18.14 3.51
N ALA A 27 4.56 -16.90 3.07
CA ALA A 27 3.30 -16.46 2.50
C ALA A 27 3.06 -17.04 1.09
N ILE A 28 1.81 -17.29 0.78
CA ILE A 28 1.36 -17.75 -0.55
C ILE A 28 0.78 -16.57 -1.30
N CYS A 29 1.35 -16.25 -2.47
CA CYS A 29 0.80 -15.24 -3.37
C CYS A 29 -0.39 -15.84 -4.14
N LEU A 30 -1.59 -15.35 -3.84
CA LEU A 30 -2.82 -15.82 -4.49
C LEU A 30 -3.04 -15.21 -5.86
N GLY A 31 -2.48 -14.04 -6.14
CA GLY A 31 -2.62 -13.34 -7.40
C GLY A 31 -2.44 -11.83 -7.30
N LEU A 32 -2.75 -11.16 -8.39
CA LEU A 32 -2.77 -9.70 -8.48
C LEU A 32 -4.22 -9.21 -8.35
N THR A 33 -4.37 -8.01 -7.83
CA THR A 33 -5.67 -7.36 -7.68
C THR A 33 -5.88 -6.31 -8.77
N ASN A 34 -7.15 -5.93 -8.98
CA ASN A 34 -7.50 -4.92 -9.97
C ASN A 34 -7.02 -3.52 -9.57
N MET A 35 -6.78 -2.69 -10.59
CA MET A 35 -6.45 -1.28 -10.43
C MET A 35 -6.83 -0.51 -11.69
N PRO A 36 -7.02 0.82 -11.62
CA PRO A 36 -7.17 1.65 -12.82
C PRO A 36 -5.87 1.67 -13.64
N PRO A 37 -5.95 1.93 -14.95
CA PRO A 37 -4.77 1.95 -15.81
C PRO A 37 -3.68 2.89 -15.28
N MET A 38 -2.47 2.35 -15.13
CA MET A 38 -1.28 3.06 -14.68
C MET A 38 -1.43 3.75 -13.31
N ALA A 39 -2.26 3.20 -12.43
CA ALA A 39 -2.58 3.78 -11.12
C ALA A 39 -3.16 5.22 -11.18
N ASN A 40 -3.66 5.63 -12.34
CA ASN A 40 -4.18 6.99 -12.53
C ASN A 40 -5.65 7.08 -12.09
N GLY A 41 -5.85 7.52 -10.87
CA GLY A 41 -7.16 7.63 -10.23
C GLY A 41 -7.48 6.46 -9.29
N GLY A 42 -8.75 6.12 -9.15
CA GLY A 42 -9.23 5.07 -8.26
C GLY A 42 -10.27 4.15 -8.89
N MET A 43 -11.38 4.70 -9.36
CA MET A 43 -12.53 3.90 -9.81
C MET A 43 -12.66 3.81 -11.34
N GLN A 44 -11.66 4.24 -12.10
CA GLN A 44 -11.62 4.05 -13.55
C GLN A 44 -11.50 2.56 -13.88
N ARG A 45 -12.12 2.16 -14.98
CA ARG A 45 -12.06 0.76 -15.42
C ARG A 45 -10.69 0.41 -15.99
N GLY A 46 -10.03 -0.55 -15.37
CA GLY A 46 -8.82 -1.17 -15.89
C GLY A 46 -9.11 -2.35 -16.81
N VAL A 47 -8.10 -3.17 -17.08
CA VAL A 47 -8.18 -4.37 -17.97
C VAL A 47 -9.33 -5.29 -17.54
N TYR A 48 -9.54 -5.47 -16.25
CA TYR A 48 -10.53 -6.40 -15.69
C TYR A 48 -11.74 -5.69 -15.07
N GLY A 49 -12.03 -4.47 -15.51
CA GLY A 49 -13.12 -3.69 -14.96
C GLY A 49 -12.67 -2.82 -13.79
N ARG A 50 -13.47 -2.74 -12.75
CA ARG A 50 -13.15 -2.07 -11.48
C ARG A 50 -13.60 -2.92 -10.30
N ALA A 51 -12.95 -2.73 -9.16
CA ALA A 51 -13.38 -3.35 -7.92
C ALA A 51 -14.71 -2.75 -7.44
N GLU A 52 -15.50 -3.53 -6.73
CA GLU A 52 -16.76 -3.13 -6.11
C GLU A 52 -16.67 -3.27 -4.60
N SER A 53 -17.42 -2.47 -3.86
CA SER A 53 -17.44 -2.55 -2.40
C SER A 53 -17.96 -3.92 -1.94
N PRO A 54 -17.24 -4.62 -1.04
CA PRO A 54 -17.73 -5.89 -0.51
C PRO A 54 -18.87 -5.72 0.49
N TYR A 55 -19.16 -4.50 0.89
CA TYR A 55 -20.20 -4.18 1.89
C TYR A 55 -21.52 -3.76 1.25
N ASN A 56 -21.46 -2.94 0.20
CA ASN A 56 -22.64 -2.41 -0.48
C ASN A 56 -22.26 -2.01 -1.91
N ALA A 57 -22.97 -2.57 -2.89
CA ALA A 57 -22.75 -2.31 -4.31
C ALA A 57 -23.05 -0.86 -4.74
N ASP A 58 -23.84 -0.12 -3.96
CA ASP A 58 -24.16 1.29 -4.22
C ASP A 58 -23.02 2.23 -3.84
N TRP A 59 -22.02 1.75 -3.11
CA TRP A 59 -20.90 2.55 -2.63
C TRP A 59 -19.60 2.21 -3.37
N LEU A 60 -18.79 3.22 -3.54
CA LEU A 60 -17.48 3.04 -4.15
C LEU A 60 -16.49 2.44 -3.13
N THR A 61 -15.64 1.56 -3.62
CA THR A 61 -14.53 0.99 -2.83
C THR A 61 -13.31 1.93 -2.78
N SER A 62 -13.36 3.03 -3.52
CA SER A 62 -12.40 4.14 -3.47
C SER A 62 -12.99 5.38 -4.16
N ALA A 63 -12.27 6.51 -4.17
CA ALA A 63 -12.65 7.69 -4.91
C ALA A 63 -12.20 7.63 -6.39
N PHE A 64 -12.82 8.44 -7.27
CA PHE A 64 -12.35 8.56 -8.65
C PHE A 64 -11.02 9.32 -8.76
N GLY A 65 -10.81 10.33 -7.94
CA GLY A 65 -9.62 11.18 -8.00
C GLY A 65 -8.34 10.48 -7.55
N SER A 66 -8.43 9.52 -6.66
CA SER A 66 -7.31 8.71 -6.17
C SER A 66 -7.82 7.47 -5.47
N GLY A 67 -7.01 6.43 -5.39
CA GLY A 67 -7.41 5.17 -4.74
C GLY A 67 -7.09 3.95 -5.58
N SER A 68 -5.96 3.99 -6.29
CA SER A 68 -5.64 2.97 -7.29
C SER A 68 -5.54 1.56 -6.72
N SER A 69 -5.23 1.40 -5.42
CA SER A 69 -5.19 0.09 -4.76
C SER A 69 -6.57 -0.44 -4.34
N ASN A 70 -7.65 -0.02 -5.05
CA ASN A 70 -9.02 -0.44 -4.74
C ASN A 70 -9.21 -1.97 -4.77
N GLY A 71 -8.55 -2.67 -5.68
CA GLY A 71 -8.60 -4.13 -5.74
C GLY A 71 -7.96 -4.79 -4.52
N SER A 72 -6.82 -4.27 -4.04
CA SER A 72 -6.19 -4.74 -2.80
C SER A 72 -7.10 -4.51 -1.59
N GLY A 73 -7.66 -3.29 -1.48
CA GLY A 73 -8.60 -2.96 -0.40
C GLY A 73 -9.82 -3.88 -0.42
N THR A 74 -10.47 -4.03 -1.56
CA THR A 74 -11.65 -4.90 -1.72
C THR A 74 -11.33 -6.36 -1.38
N ALA A 75 -10.26 -6.91 -1.94
CA ALA A 75 -9.90 -8.32 -1.74
C ALA A 75 -9.57 -8.63 -0.27
N THR A 76 -8.87 -7.71 0.41
CA THR A 76 -8.53 -7.84 1.83
C THR A 76 -9.78 -7.74 2.69
N ALA A 77 -10.67 -6.78 2.42
CA ALA A 77 -11.93 -6.62 3.15
C ALA A 77 -12.88 -7.82 2.94
N ALA A 78 -12.95 -8.35 1.72
CA ALA A 78 -13.72 -9.54 1.39
C ALA A 78 -13.10 -10.85 1.89
N SER A 79 -11.96 -10.80 2.58
CA SER A 79 -11.25 -11.99 3.09
C SER A 79 -10.80 -12.98 2.01
N PHE A 80 -10.49 -12.50 0.79
CA PHE A 80 -9.91 -13.36 -0.24
C PHE A 80 -8.47 -13.79 0.10
N GLY A 81 -7.78 -12.98 0.90
CA GLY A 81 -6.47 -13.26 1.47
C GLY A 81 -6.38 -12.75 2.91
N ALA A 82 -5.32 -13.13 3.61
CA ALA A 82 -5.03 -12.65 4.96
C ALA A 82 -4.76 -11.14 4.96
N PHE A 83 -4.09 -10.65 3.92
CA PHE A 83 -3.69 -9.26 3.74
C PHE A 83 -3.56 -8.94 2.25
N GLY A 84 -3.37 -7.66 1.94
CA GLY A 84 -3.06 -7.19 0.60
C GLY A 84 -1.91 -6.18 0.60
N LEU A 85 -1.30 -5.99 -0.57
CA LEU A 85 -0.34 -4.91 -0.79
C LEU A 85 -0.97 -3.88 -1.73
N GLY A 86 -0.99 -2.64 -1.30
CA GLY A 86 -1.28 -1.49 -2.11
C GLY A 86 -0.02 -0.68 -2.39
N GLU A 87 -0.16 0.31 -3.23
CA GLU A 87 0.83 1.35 -3.48
C GLU A 87 0.20 2.73 -3.31
N GLU A 88 1.00 3.69 -2.93
CA GLU A 88 0.56 5.06 -2.80
C GLU A 88 1.55 6.04 -3.36
N THR A 89 1.04 6.97 -4.17
CA THR A 89 1.71 8.19 -4.59
C THR A 89 1.15 9.39 -3.81
N TRP A 90 -0.19 9.51 -3.73
CA TRP A 90 -0.90 10.56 -2.96
C TRP A 90 -1.79 9.99 -1.86
N SER A 91 -2.72 9.10 -2.22
CA SER A 91 -3.66 8.46 -1.30
C SER A 91 -4.09 7.07 -1.78
N SER A 92 -3.42 6.53 -2.78
CA SER A 92 -3.82 5.30 -3.46
C SER A 92 -3.83 4.06 -2.57
N GLY A 93 -3.04 4.03 -1.52
CA GLY A 93 -3.05 2.95 -0.52
C GLY A 93 -4.05 3.23 0.60
N ARG A 94 -4.02 4.44 1.20
CA ARG A 94 -4.84 4.82 2.36
C ARG A 94 -6.32 4.98 2.03
N ALA A 95 -6.65 5.59 0.87
CA ALA A 95 -8.06 5.82 0.52
C ALA A 95 -8.84 4.50 0.35
N PRO A 96 -8.38 3.49 -0.40
CA PRO A 96 -9.07 2.20 -0.44
C PRO A 96 -9.18 1.52 0.92
N ALA A 97 -8.16 1.62 1.76
CA ALA A 97 -8.23 1.06 3.11
C ALA A 97 -9.33 1.73 3.94
N SER A 98 -9.41 3.06 3.91
CA SER A 98 -10.44 3.83 4.59
C SER A 98 -11.84 3.46 4.12
N HIS A 99 -12.06 3.36 2.80
CA HIS A 99 -13.36 3.00 2.22
C HIS A 99 -13.78 1.55 2.52
N ASN A 100 -12.84 0.69 2.85
CA ASN A 100 -13.09 -0.74 3.07
C ASN A 100 -12.85 -1.17 4.53
N ALA A 101 -12.84 -0.25 5.49
CA ALA A 101 -12.67 -0.51 6.92
C ALA A 101 -11.41 -1.34 7.24
N LEU A 102 -10.30 -1.02 6.59
CA LEU A 102 -9.02 -1.69 6.78
C LEU A 102 -8.02 -0.79 7.53
N VAL A 103 -7.05 -1.43 8.14
CA VAL A 103 -5.83 -0.78 8.59
C VAL A 103 -4.84 -0.75 7.43
N ALA A 104 -4.20 0.40 7.22
CA ALA A 104 -3.14 0.56 6.25
C ALA A 104 -1.99 1.39 6.84
N TYR A 105 -0.77 1.04 6.49
CA TYR A 105 0.41 1.80 6.88
C TYR A 105 1.09 2.38 5.65
N CYS A 106 1.11 3.71 5.58
CA CYS A 106 1.84 4.44 4.54
C CYS A 106 3.21 4.84 5.10
N PRO A 107 4.29 4.12 4.75
CA PRO A 107 5.62 4.35 5.28
C PRO A 107 6.24 5.62 4.70
N SER A 108 7.30 6.10 5.34
CA SER A 108 8.23 7.02 4.68
C SER A 108 8.92 6.32 3.50
N ARG A 109 9.32 7.11 2.51
CA ARG A 109 10.02 6.61 1.32
C ARG A 109 11.32 5.92 1.72
N GLY A 110 11.59 4.77 1.11
CA GLY A 110 12.76 3.97 1.40
C GLY A 110 12.65 3.01 2.59
N VAL A 111 11.61 3.09 3.42
CA VAL A 111 11.37 2.12 4.51
C VAL A 111 11.07 0.74 3.95
N ILE A 112 10.18 0.65 2.97
CA ILE A 112 9.91 -0.57 2.21
C ILE A 112 10.45 -0.37 0.81
N SER A 113 11.25 -1.33 0.31
CA SER A 113 11.74 -1.26 -1.07
C SER A 113 10.60 -1.38 -2.09
N VAL A 114 10.60 -0.46 -3.05
CA VAL A 114 9.69 -0.47 -4.20
C VAL A 114 10.26 -1.20 -5.41
N ARG A 115 11.41 -1.86 -5.27
CA ARG A 115 12.05 -2.60 -6.36
C ARG A 115 11.10 -3.65 -6.93
N GLY A 116 10.91 -3.59 -8.23
CA GLY A 116 10.04 -4.50 -8.98
C GLY A 116 8.60 -4.04 -9.09
N ASN A 117 8.22 -2.96 -8.43
CA ASN A 117 6.92 -2.34 -8.59
C ASN A 117 6.90 -1.45 -9.84
N TRP A 118 5.73 -1.34 -10.48
CA TRP A 118 5.56 -0.46 -11.63
C TRP A 118 5.28 0.97 -11.14
N PRO A 119 6.15 1.95 -11.40
CA PRO A 119 6.01 3.27 -10.80
C PRO A 119 4.89 4.09 -11.45
N LEU A 120 4.22 4.92 -10.64
CA LEU A 120 3.47 6.07 -11.10
C LEU A 120 4.34 7.32 -11.03
N VAL A 121 4.87 7.65 -9.85
CA VAL A 121 5.81 8.74 -9.62
C VAL A 121 6.96 8.24 -8.73
N PRO A 122 8.09 7.83 -9.29
CA PRO A 122 9.16 7.14 -8.54
C PRO A 122 9.67 7.89 -7.31
N THR A 123 9.57 9.21 -7.30
CA THR A 123 9.97 10.06 -6.16
C THR A 123 8.94 10.10 -5.03
N GLN A 124 7.73 9.54 -5.23
CA GLN A 124 6.63 9.62 -4.27
C GLN A 124 6.11 8.24 -3.86
N ASP A 125 6.23 7.26 -4.73
CA ASP A 125 5.62 5.95 -4.56
C ASP A 125 6.16 5.21 -3.34
N VAL A 126 5.24 4.59 -2.59
CA VAL A 126 5.54 3.71 -1.45
C VAL A 126 4.61 2.50 -1.48
N VAL A 127 5.09 1.37 -0.97
CA VAL A 127 4.23 0.19 -0.73
C VAL A 127 3.42 0.41 0.54
N VAL A 128 2.12 0.14 0.47
CA VAL A 128 1.16 0.33 1.56
C VAL A 128 0.48 -1.01 1.87
N PRO A 129 0.92 -1.73 2.90
CA PRO A 129 0.22 -2.94 3.34
C PRO A 129 -1.18 -2.65 3.84
N HIS A 130 -2.13 -3.53 3.48
CA HIS A 130 -3.52 -3.53 3.92
C HIS A 130 -3.80 -4.75 4.79
N ALA A 131 -4.41 -4.56 5.94
CA ALA A 131 -4.80 -5.64 6.83
C ALA A 131 -6.15 -5.34 7.50
N ARG A 132 -6.80 -6.37 8.06
CA ARG A 132 -8.04 -6.22 8.81
C ARG A 132 -7.79 -5.84 10.28
N SER A 133 -6.59 -6.08 10.78
CA SER A 133 -6.20 -5.72 12.14
C SER A 133 -4.81 -5.10 12.19
N VAL A 134 -4.53 -4.34 13.24
CA VAL A 134 -3.18 -3.80 13.50
C VAL A 134 -2.19 -4.94 13.75
N ALA A 135 -2.61 -6.01 14.42
CA ALA A 135 -1.75 -7.16 14.68
C ALA A 135 -1.24 -7.79 13.38
N ASP A 136 -2.14 -8.06 12.42
CA ASP A 136 -1.75 -8.58 11.10
C ASP A 136 -0.83 -7.61 10.35
N LEU A 137 -1.09 -6.31 10.46
CA LEU A 137 -0.24 -5.28 9.85
C LEU A 137 1.19 -5.32 10.39
N LEU A 138 1.35 -5.46 11.71
CA LEU A 138 2.66 -5.52 12.35
C LEU A 138 3.45 -6.77 11.92
N GLU A 139 2.78 -7.91 11.75
CA GLU A 139 3.40 -9.13 11.20
C GLU A 139 3.89 -8.91 9.76
N ILE A 140 3.10 -8.24 8.92
CA ILE A 140 3.52 -7.92 7.55
C ILE A 140 4.75 -7.00 7.57
N LEU A 141 4.77 -5.98 8.44
CA LEU A 141 5.90 -5.06 8.54
C LEU A 141 7.19 -5.75 8.98
N ASP A 142 7.11 -6.74 9.87
CA ASP A 142 8.27 -7.54 10.26
C ASP A 142 8.92 -8.28 9.09
N VAL A 143 8.13 -8.61 8.08
CA VAL A 143 8.60 -9.32 6.88
C VAL A 143 9.09 -8.35 5.79
N VAL A 144 8.33 -7.29 5.49
CA VAL A 144 8.58 -6.45 4.31
C VAL A 144 9.52 -5.27 4.57
N VAL A 145 9.66 -4.82 5.82
CA VAL A 145 10.64 -3.79 6.20
C VAL A 145 11.98 -4.47 6.45
N ALA A 146 12.75 -4.62 5.41
CA ALA A 146 14.04 -5.33 5.44
C ALA A 146 15.02 -4.66 4.46
N ASP A 147 16.31 -4.96 4.66
CA ASP A 147 17.36 -4.45 3.79
C ASP A 147 17.23 -5.01 2.37
N ASP A 148 17.29 -4.11 1.39
CA ASP A 148 17.41 -4.46 -0.02
C ASP A 148 18.74 -3.92 -0.54
N HIS A 149 19.66 -4.82 -0.81
CA HIS A 149 21.01 -4.49 -1.32
C HIS A 149 21.01 -4.19 -2.83
N THR A 150 19.87 -4.38 -3.51
CA THR A 150 19.72 -4.07 -4.93
C THR A 150 19.11 -2.70 -5.10
N THR A 151 19.88 -1.72 -5.55
CA THR A 151 19.41 -0.35 -5.73
C THR A 151 18.65 -0.13 -7.04
N ARG A 152 18.94 -0.93 -8.07
CA ARG A 152 18.30 -0.80 -9.38
C ARG A 152 16.80 -1.07 -9.29
N GLY A 153 15.99 -0.10 -9.71
CA GLY A 153 14.53 -0.19 -9.70
C GLY A 153 13.88 0.37 -8.43
N ASP A 154 14.68 0.96 -7.55
CA ASP A 154 14.19 1.75 -6.41
C ASP A 154 14.87 3.13 -6.47
N PHE A 155 14.10 4.17 -6.79
CA PHE A 155 14.62 5.51 -6.97
C PHE A 155 15.40 6.00 -5.73
N TRP A 156 14.82 5.84 -4.54
CA TRP A 156 15.41 6.38 -3.33
C TRP A 156 16.69 5.66 -2.91
N ARG A 157 16.81 4.37 -3.20
CA ARG A 157 18.04 3.61 -2.96
C ARG A 157 19.10 3.83 -4.03
N ALA A 158 18.71 4.19 -5.25
CA ALA A 158 19.61 4.41 -6.36
C ALA A 158 20.19 5.83 -6.42
N GLN A 159 19.47 6.83 -5.88
CA GLN A 159 19.87 8.23 -5.95
C GLN A 159 21.01 8.54 -4.94
N PRO A 160 21.98 9.42 -5.27
CA PRO A 160 23.13 9.72 -4.42
C PRO A 160 22.96 10.97 -3.53
N TRP A 161 21.84 11.70 -3.65
CA TRP A 161 21.70 13.03 -3.03
C TRP A 161 21.26 12.99 -1.58
N VAL A 162 20.50 11.99 -1.20
CA VAL A 162 20.00 11.82 0.16
C VAL A 162 20.42 10.44 0.67
N PRO A 163 21.29 10.36 1.67
CA PRO A 163 21.63 9.08 2.27
C PRO A 163 20.40 8.49 2.97
N LEU A 164 20.04 7.27 2.62
CA LEU A 164 19.03 6.51 3.34
C LEU A 164 19.72 5.49 4.26
N PRO A 165 19.32 5.42 5.53
CA PRO A 165 19.78 4.34 6.39
C PRO A 165 19.25 3.00 5.88
N ALA A 166 19.93 1.93 6.23
CA ALA A 166 19.40 0.59 6.01
C ALA A 166 18.12 0.39 6.84
N ALA A 167 17.19 -0.43 6.33
CA ALA A 167 15.95 -0.70 7.06
C ALA A 167 16.23 -1.31 8.45
N SER A 168 17.25 -2.16 8.54
CA SER A 168 17.73 -2.76 9.79
C SER A 168 18.26 -1.75 10.82
N GLU A 169 18.68 -0.57 10.39
CA GLU A 169 19.20 0.48 11.29
C GLU A 169 18.08 1.33 11.92
N VAL A 170 16.90 1.38 11.30
CA VAL A 170 15.82 2.30 11.69
C VAL A 170 14.56 1.61 12.17
N ARG A 171 14.39 0.31 11.86
CA ARG A 171 13.25 -0.47 12.31
C ARG A 171 13.45 -0.98 13.76
N PRO A 172 12.38 -1.24 14.52
CA PRO A 172 12.51 -2.03 15.74
C PRO A 172 12.94 -3.46 15.41
N ASP A 173 13.46 -4.19 16.39
CA ASP A 173 13.82 -5.61 16.22
C ASP A 173 12.62 -6.44 15.76
N SER A 174 11.43 -6.13 16.28
CA SER A 174 10.16 -6.67 15.82
C SER A 174 9.04 -5.65 16.02
N TYR A 175 8.21 -5.45 15.00
CA TYR A 175 7.00 -4.63 15.10
C TYR A 175 5.94 -5.31 15.98
N VAL A 176 5.84 -6.64 15.90
CA VAL A 176 4.88 -7.43 16.72
C VAL A 176 5.20 -7.33 18.21
N ALA A 177 6.47 -7.16 18.55
CA ALA A 177 6.91 -7.04 19.95
C ALA A 177 6.78 -5.63 20.51
N LEU A 178 6.26 -4.66 19.76
CA LEU A 178 6.05 -3.31 20.27
C LEU A 178 4.98 -3.32 21.37
N GLU A 179 5.35 -2.77 22.51
CA GLU A 179 4.42 -2.61 23.64
C GLU A 179 3.30 -1.60 23.28
N PRO A 180 2.06 -1.89 23.63
CA PRO A 180 0.97 -0.93 23.46
C PRO A 180 1.27 0.37 24.19
N ALA A 181 1.24 1.50 23.50
CA ALA A 181 1.43 2.80 24.12
C ALA A 181 0.21 3.17 24.98
N ASP A 182 0.45 3.64 26.20
CA ASP A 182 -0.58 4.32 27.00
C ASP A 182 -0.77 5.74 26.46
N LEU A 183 -1.96 6.02 25.95
CA LEU A 183 -2.29 7.33 25.38
C LEU A 183 -2.71 8.36 26.42
N ARG A 184 -2.77 8.01 27.71
CA ARG A 184 -3.10 8.97 28.77
C ARG A 184 -2.05 10.08 28.85
N GLY A 185 -2.52 11.32 28.76
CA GLY A 185 -1.65 12.50 28.79
C GLY A 185 -0.96 12.84 27.46
N VAL A 186 -1.14 12.04 26.41
CA VAL A 186 -0.64 12.38 25.07
C VAL A 186 -1.48 13.50 24.48
N ARG A 187 -0.81 14.52 23.96
CA ARG A 187 -1.48 15.64 23.26
C ARG A 187 -1.48 15.38 21.76
N PHE A 188 -2.65 15.36 21.19
CA PHE A 188 -2.84 15.24 19.74
C PHE A 188 -3.13 16.61 19.14
N GLY A 189 -2.35 16.99 18.13
CA GLY A 189 -2.66 18.15 17.30
C GLY A 189 -3.55 17.74 16.14
N VAL A 190 -4.75 18.33 16.03
CA VAL A 190 -5.66 18.11 14.90
C VAL A 190 -5.79 19.42 14.14
N PRO A 191 -5.30 19.52 12.89
CA PRO A 191 -5.43 20.74 12.09
C PRO A 191 -6.90 21.08 11.82
N LYS A 192 -7.32 22.29 12.16
CA LYS A 192 -8.71 22.73 12.04
C LYS A 192 -9.26 22.62 10.61
N MET A 193 -8.41 22.79 9.61
CA MET A 193 -8.79 22.69 8.19
C MET A 193 -9.39 21.32 7.83
N TYR A 194 -9.03 20.27 8.56
CA TYR A 194 -9.57 18.93 8.32
C TYR A 194 -10.79 18.60 9.18
N ILE A 195 -11.01 19.33 10.29
CA ILE A 195 -12.16 19.11 11.16
C ILE A 195 -13.41 19.75 10.56
N ASN A 196 -13.25 20.92 9.91
CA ASN A 196 -14.34 21.70 9.34
C ASN A 196 -14.56 21.47 7.84
N ALA A 197 -13.84 20.52 7.24
CA ALA A 197 -14.09 20.12 5.86
C ALA A 197 -15.45 19.43 5.80
N ASP A 198 -16.29 19.85 4.86
CA ASP A 198 -17.52 19.11 4.54
C ASP A 198 -17.09 17.71 4.07
N PRO A 199 -17.51 16.64 4.77
CA PRO A 199 -17.12 15.28 4.40
C PRO A 199 -17.57 14.91 2.97
N ASP A 200 -18.59 15.60 2.43
CA ASP A 200 -19.12 15.36 1.10
C ASP A 200 -18.49 16.28 0.03
N ALA A 201 -17.71 17.28 0.43
CA ALA A 201 -17.04 18.18 -0.49
C ALA A 201 -15.86 17.50 -1.18
N GLY A 202 -16.10 16.82 -2.29
CA GLY A 202 -15.07 16.26 -3.15
C GLY A 202 -14.95 14.74 -3.16
N THR A 203 -15.93 14.05 -2.65
CA THR A 203 -16.08 12.59 -2.84
C THR A 203 -17.00 12.24 -4.00
#